data_07f56b1781ff1dfee27cdf59eb928a44
#
_entry.id   07f56b1781ff1dfee27cdf59eb928a44
#
_cell.length_a   1.000
_cell.length_b   1.000
_cell.length_c   1.000
_cell.angle_alpha   90.00
_cell.angle_beta   90.00
_cell.angle_gamma   90.00
#
_symmetry.space_group_name_H-M   'P 1'
#
loop_
_entity.id
_entity.type
_entity.pdbx_description
1 polymer ?
#
loop_
_entity_poly.entity_id
_entity_poly.type
_entity_poly.pdbx_seq_one_letter_code
_entity_poly.pdbx_strand_id
1 'polypeptide(L)'
;TSFYASTGYFSQTGVIDKAKFERYSVLLNLNSQLTEKLNLDLRLAPTVTENQRVPASSPYFARPPGIVYSGLVHSPTVSPYNADGTINQLNNQSYLGGGTTTASNPLAIIEAVDDQIFQFQTRGNLALTYDILPELSFKTFGGVYINLYNQDFYRSNTLLYRNNANGDPYGQASSSTETNWLWENTLNWKKEFGDHYIDAVLGYMAQKDNLTLKQVLANNYPDDLVPTVSGGQVFGGTSVKEQWSLLSSLFRVNYSFKDKYLFTGTFRTDKSSRFGKNNQTGYFPSFSLGWRLNEEEFLADSETISELKLRVSWGQTGNFEIPNYGAVGLLSPQNYNLGGNQINGLVQSTIPNPNLTWEKSEQIDAGIELGLFNNRVFLLADYYDTK
;
A
#
# COMPACT_ATOMS: atom_id res chain seq x y z
N THR A 1 8.76 25.41 -20.51
CA THR A 1 7.55 24.60 -20.21
C THR A 1 7.59 23.32 -21.01
N SER A 2 7.40 22.19 -20.36
CA SER A 2 7.18 20.88 -20.98
C SER A 2 5.92 20.25 -20.39
N PHE A 3 5.18 19.51 -21.22
CA PHE A 3 4.05 18.74 -20.73
C PHE A 3 4.00 17.37 -21.39
N TYR A 4 3.43 16.43 -20.66
CA TYR A 4 3.15 15.11 -21.17
C TYR A 4 1.73 14.73 -20.73
N ALA A 5 0.92 14.28 -21.68
CA ALA A 5 -0.42 13.78 -21.43
C ALA A 5 -0.58 12.44 -22.14
N SER A 6 -1.11 11.45 -21.42
CA SER A 6 -1.46 10.16 -22.00
C SER A 6 -2.76 9.65 -21.43
N THR A 7 -3.49 8.89 -22.23
CA THR A 7 -4.68 8.14 -21.84
C THR A 7 -4.45 6.67 -22.16
N GLY A 8 -4.93 5.79 -21.33
CA GLY A 8 -4.82 4.35 -21.51
C GLY A 8 -6.16 3.68 -21.24
N TYR A 9 -6.50 2.73 -22.10
CA TYR A 9 -7.57 1.77 -21.89
C TYR A 9 -6.99 0.36 -21.94
N PHE A 10 -7.37 -0.46 -20.99
CA PHE A 10 -6.99 -1.86 -20.92
C PHE A 10 -8.22 -2.69 -20.58
N SER A 11 -8.46 -3.74 -21.33
CA SER A 11 -9.54 -4.70 -21.09
C SER A 11 -8.99 -6.12 -21.19
N GLN A 12 -9.36 -6.95 -20.22
CA GLN A 12 -8.96 -8.35 -20.16
C GLN A 12 -10.14 -9.20 -19.70
N THR A 13 -10.45 -10.24 -20.46
CA THR A 13 -11.35 -11.31 -20.03
C THR A 13 -10.52 -12.46 -19.45
N GLY A 14 -11.01 -13.06 -18.36
CA GLY A 14 -10.38 -14.22 -17.77
C GLY A 14 -10.63 -15.50 -18.59
N VAL A 15 -9.95 -16.58 -18.21
CA VAL A 15 -10.19 -17.94 -18.76
C VAL A 15 -11.47 -18.57 -18.20
N ILE A 16 -12.02 -18.01 -17.14
CA ILE A 16 -13.31 -18.40 -16.54
C ILE A 16 -14.33 -17.36 -16.99
N ASP A 17 -15.47 -17.84 -17.49
CA ASP A 17 -16.55 -16.98 -17.97
C ASP A 17 -16.99 -15.97 -16.89
N LYS A 18 -17.51 -14.82 -17.31
CA LYS A 18 -17.85 -13.63 -16.51
C LYS A 18 -16.67 -12.89 -15.90
N ALA A 19 -15.48 -13.49 -15.79
CA ALA A 19 -14.33 -12.76 -15.26
C ALA A 19 -13.87 -11.69 -16.26
N LYS A 20 -13.97 -10.41 -15.89
CA LYS A 20 -13.60 -9.28 -16.75
C LYS A 20 -12.95 -8.17 -15.92
N PHE A 21 -11.89 -7.60 -16.44
CA PHE A 21 -11.22 -6.43 -15.86
C PHE A 21 -11.08 -5.34 -16.92
N GLU A 22 -11.47 -4.12 -16.57
CA GLU A 22 -11.29 -2.93 -17.40
C GLU A 22 -10.61 -1.83 -16.60
N ARG A 23 -9.71 -1.11 -17.23
CA ARG A 23 -8.99 -0.01 -16.64
C ARG A 23 -8.89 1.16 -17.59
N TYR A 24 -9.30 2.32 -17.12
CA TYR A 24 -9.17 3.62 -17.75
C TYR A 24 -8.16 4.43 -16.95
N SER A 25 -7.14 4.96 -17.61
CA SER A 25 -6.10 5.73 -16.94
C SER A 25 -5.77 7.00 -17.70
N VAL A 26 -5.45 8.04 -16.96
CA VAL A 26 -4.94 9.31 -17.50
C VAL A 26 -3.67 9.63 -16.73
N LEU A 27 -2.64 10.12 -17.42
CA LEU A 27 -1.45 10.67 -16.82
C LEU A 27 -1.20 12.06 -17.40
N LEU A 28 -1.08 13.04 -16.54
CA LEU A 28 -0.71 14.41 -16.87
C LEU A 28 0.53 14.78 -16.09
N ASN A 29 1.58 15.20 -16.78
CA ASN A 29 2.78 15.78 -16.19
C ASN A 29 2.98 17.18 -16.83
N LEU A 30 3.16 18.16 -16.00
CA LEU A 30 3.50 19.52 -16.41
C LEU A 30 4.72 19.99 -15.62
N ASN A 31 5.75 20.40 -16.32
CA ASN A 31 6.86 21.12 -15.76
C ASN A 31 6.94 22.49 -16.45
N SER A 32 6.91 23.54 -15.68
CA SER A 32 6.89 24.90 -16.23
C SER A 32 7.69 25.86 -15.37
N GLN A 33 8.56 26.59 -15.99
CA GLN A 33 9.16 27.76 -15.40
C GLN A 33 8.18 28.93 -15.55
N LEU A 34 7.51 29.27 -14.44
CA LEU A 34 6.48 30.32 -14.40
C LEU A 34 7.11 31.73 -14.45
N THR A 35 8.28 31.88 -13.82
CA THR A 35 9.13 33.07 -13.87
C THR A 35 10.59 32.63 -13.89
N GLU A 36 11.54 33.56 -14.02
CA GLU A 36 12.98 33.24 -13.94
C GLU A 36 13.37 32.52 -12.63
N LYS A 37 12.58 32.70 -11.56
CA LYS A 37 12.84 32.16 -10.22
C LYS A 37 11.84 31.14 -9.73
N LEU A 38 10.72 30.92 -10.43
CA LEU A 38 9.64 30.08 -9.97
C LEU A 38 9.38 28.94 -10.96
N ASN A 39 9.58 27.72 -10.49
CA ASN A 39 9.30 26.49 -11.21
C ASN A 39 8.10 25.78 -10.62
N LEU A 40 7.25 25.25 -11.51
CA LEU A 40 6.06 24.44 -11.18
C LEU A 40 6.24 23.04 -11.76
N ASP A 41 6.06 22.03 -10.91
CA ASP A 41 5.91 20.63 -11.32
C ASP A 41 4.54 20.13 -10.86
N LEU A 42 3.73 19.64 -11.81
CA LEU A 42 2.42 19.04 -11.56
C LEU A 42 2.38 17.65 -12.16
N ARG A 43 1.90 16.69 -11.38
CA ARG A 43 1.59 15.35 -11.85
C ARG A 43 0.23 14.91 -11.34
N LEU A 44 -0.62 14.42 -12.26
CA LEU A 44 -1.92 13.83 -11.95
C LEU A 44 -2.06 12.48 -12.66
N ALA A 45 -2.50 11.46 -11.93
CA ALA A 45 -2.63 10.10 -12.45
C ALA A 45 -3.92 9.42 -11.97
N PRO A 46 -5.11 9.91 -12.40
CA PRO A 46 -6.37 9.25 -12.10
C PRO A 46 -6.51 7.93 -12.89
N THR A 47 -7.07 6.94 -12.24
CA THR A 47 -7.36 5.63 -12.79
C THR A 47 -8.71 5.15 -12.28
N VAL A 48 -9.55 4.65 -13.18
CA VAL A 48 -10.79 3.94 -12.89
C VAL A 48 -10.61 2.49 -13.29
N THR A 49 -11.02 1.58 -12.43
CA THR A 49 -11.09 0.15 -12.75
C THR A 49 -12.47 -0.41 -12.46
N GLU A 50 -12.95 -1.24 -13.37
CA GLU A 50 -14.14 -2.06 -13.21
C GLU A 50 -13.72 -3.53 -13.29
N ASN A 51 -14.13 -4.31 -12.31
CA ASN A 51 -13.71 -5.70 -12.20
C ASN A 51 -14.91 -6.57 -11.85
N GLN A 52 -15.33 -7.37 -12.81
CA GLN A 52 -16.29 -8.45 -12.62
C GLN A 52 -15.50 -9.69 -12.21
N ARG A 53 -15.67 -10.14 -10.96
CA ARG A 53 -14.95 -11.28 -10.43
C ARG A 53 -15.80 -12.52 -10.34
N VAL A 54 -15.13 -13.66 -10.33
CA VAL A 54 -15.70 -14.96 -10.03
C VAL A 54 -14.87 -15.62 -8.92
N PRO A 55 -15.46 -16.46 -8.04
CA PRO A 55 -14.74 -17.07 -6.92
C PRO A 55 -13.84 -18.22 -7.43
N ALA A 56 -12.76 -17.87 -8.15
CA ALA A 56 -11.90 -18.84 -8.83
C ALA A 56 -11.19 -19.79 -7.87
N SER A 57 -10.59 -19.26 -6.78
CA SER A 57 -9.68 -19.99 -5.87
C SER A 57 -10.13 -20.00 -4.41
N SER A 58 -11.41 -19.88 -4.14
CA SER A 58 -11.93 -19.98 -2.77
C SER A 58 -11.67 -21.37 -2.17
N PRO A 59 -11.33 -21.48 -0.88
CA PRO A 59 -11.06 -22.76 -0.23
C PRO A 59 -12.32 -23.63 -0.16
N TYR A 60 -12.14 -24.93 0.03
CA TYR A 60 -13.22 -25.93 0.13
C TYR A 60 -14.34 -25.54 1.10
N PHE A 61 -14.00 -24.87 2.20
CA PHE A 61 -14.97 -24.46 3.23
C PHE A 61 -15.69 -23.15 2.87
N ALA A 62 -15.25 -22.43 1.84
CA ALA A 62 -15.88 -21.18 1.44
C ALA A 62 -17.29 -21.41 0.91
N ARG A 63 -18.09 -20.34 0.95
CA ARG A 63 -19.47 -20.34 0.46
C ARG A 63 -19.64 -19.22 -0.58
N PRO A 64 -19.59 -19.54 -1.88
CA PRO A 64 -19.37 -20.85 -2.50
C PRO A 64 -17.93 -21.32 -2.46
N PRO A 65 -17.66 -22.62 -2.69
CA PRO A 65 -16.30 -23.10 -2.95
C PRO A 65 -15.78 -22.53 -4.27
N GLY A 66 -14.45 -22.54 -4.44
CA GLY A 66 -13.83 -22.01 -5.66
C GLY A 66 -14.20 -22.81 -6.92
N ILE A 67 -14.35 -22.12 -8.05
CA ILE A 67 -14.70 -22.72 -9.33
C ILE A 67 -13.64 -23.75 -9.76
N VAL A 68 -12.35 -23.43 -9.61
CA VAL A 68 -11.25 -24.36 -9.95
C VAL A 68 -11.31 -25.62 -9.08
N TYR A 69 -11.48 -25.46 -7.75
CA TYR A 69 -11.66 -26.59 -6.88
C TYR A 69 -12.86 -27.43 -7.27
N SER A 70 -14.02 -26.80 -7.49
CA SER A 70 -15.25 -27.49 -7.89
C SER A 70 -15.08 -28.23 -9.21
N GLY A 71 -14.38 -27.67 -10.18
CA GLY A 71 -14.09 -28.32 -11.46
C GLY A 71 -13.16 -29.54 -11.32
N LEU A 72 -12.17 -29.48 -10.42
CA LEU A 72 -11.23 -30.60 -10.18
C LEU A 72 -11.89 -31.79 -9.47
N VAL A 73 -12.89 -31.52 -8.62
CA VAL A 73 -13.60 -32.58 -7.88
C VAL A 73 -14.93 -32.96 -8.50
N HIS A 74 -15.35 -32.27 -9.57
CA HIS A 74 -16.58 -32.63 -10.31
C HIS A 74 -16.37 -33.95 -11.02
N SER A 75 -17.35 -34.84 -10.91
CA SER A 75 -17.27 -36.12 -11.56
C SER A 75 -17.44 -36.02 -13.09
N PRO A 76 -16.54 -36.62 -13.86
CA PRO A 76 -16.65 -36.66 -15.30
C PRO A 76 -17.90 -37.44 -15.84
N THR A 77 -18.53 -38.23 -14.96
CA THR A 77 -19.73 -39.02 -15.33
C THR A 77 -21.04 -38.29 -15.04
N VAL A 78 -20.98 -37.14 -14.38
CA VAL A 78 -22.16 -36.29 -14.08
C VAL A 78 -22.22 -35.18 -15.12
N SER A 79 -23.32 -35.14 -15.90
CA SER A 79 -23.54 -34.06 -16.86
C SER A 79 -23.65 -32.71 -16.11
N PRO A 80 -22.96 -31.68 -16.57
CA PRO A 80 -23.13 -30.32 -16.03
C PRO A 80 -24.50 -29.71 -16.38
N TYR A 81 -25.25 -30.31 -17.31
CA TYR A 81 -26.57 -29.87 -17.71
C TYR A 81 -27.61 -30.98 -17.49
N ASN A 82 -28.82 -30.56 -17.16
CA ASN A 82 -30.01 -31.41 -17.15
C ASN A 82 -30.47 -31.76 -18.59
N ALA A 83 -31.40 -32.69 -18.74
CA ALA A 83 -31.92 -33.10 -20.03
C ALA A 83 -32.66 -31.98 -20.79
N ASP A 84 -33.17 -30.99 -20.09
CA ASP A 84 -33.84 -29.80 -20.63
C ASP A 84 -32.86 -28.65 -20.99
N GLY A 85 -31.56 -28.86 -20.83
CA GLY A 85 -30.51 -27.89 -21.11
C GLY A 85 -30.23 -26.89 -19.95
N THR A 86 -30.93 -26.95 -18.85
CA THR A 86 -30.64 -26.12 -17.66
C THR A 86 -29.39 -26.62 -16.94
N ILE A 87 -28.75 -25.74 -16.18
CA ILE A 87 -27.56 -26.11 -15.42
C ILE A 87 -27.96 -27.08 -14.31
N ASN A 88 -27.25 -28.21 -14.22
CA ASN A 88 -27.41 -29.16 -13.14
C ASN A 88 -26.83 -28.58 -11.85
N GLN A 89 -27.69 -28.14 -10.93
CA GLN A 89 -27.26 -27.51 -9.67
C GLN A 89 -26.70 -28.53 -8.67
N LEU A 90 -27.11 -29.80 -8.76
CA LEU A 90 -26.78 -30.81 -7.79
C LEU A 90 -25.58 -31.64 -8.23
N ASN A 91 -24.51 -31.55 -7.49
CA ASN A 91 -23.38 -32.48 -7.61
C ASN A 91 -23.33 -33.48 -6.42
N ASN A 92 -24.46 -33.81 -5.86
CA ASN A 92 -24.59 -34.74 -4.71
C ASN A 92 -24.58 -36.21 -5.13
N GLN A 93 -23.74 -36.57 -6.09
CA GLN A 93 -23.62 -37.98 -6.46
C GLN A 93 -22.71 -38.68 -5.47
N SER A 94 -23.29 -39.59 -4.69
CA SER A 94 -22.54 -40.53 -3.86
C SER A 94 -21.69 -41.43 -4.77
N TYR A 95 -20.37 -41.28 -4.72
CA TYR A 95 -19.47 -42.15 -5.46
C TYR A 95 -19.08 -43.34 -4.59
N LEU A 96 -19.25 -44.54 -5.14
CA LEU A 96 -18.65 -45.80 -4.70
C LEU A 96 -18.48 -45.95 -3.17
N GLY A 97 -19.57 -46.06 -2.44
CA GLY A 97 -19.52 -46.47 -1.05
C GLY A 97 -19.61 -45.39 0.01
N GLY A 98 -20.22 -44.25 -0.27
CA GLY A 98 -20.72 -43.40 0.81
C GLY A 98 -20.03 -42.04 1.02
N GLY A 99 -19.25 -41.57 0.11
CA GLY A 99 -18.75 -40.17 0.14
C GLY A 99 -19.65 -39.22 -0.65
N THR A 100 -20.29 -38.26 0.01
CA THR A 100 -20.96 -37.14 -0.66
C THR A 100 -19.90 -36.08 -0.99
N THR A 101 -19.65 -35.82 -2.29
CA THR A 101 -18.89 -34.61 -2.67
C THR A 101 -19.76 -33.40 -2.42
N THR A 102 -19.26 -32.44 -1.67
CA THR A 102 -19.97 -31.18 -1.34
C THR A 102 -19.69 -30.05 -2.33
N ALA A 103 -19.07 -30.39 -3.46
CA ALA A 103 -18.74 -29.41 -4.49
C ALA A 103 -19.95 -29.13 -5.37
N SER A 104 -20.25 -27.86 -5.60
CA SER A 104 -21.24 -27.42 -6.58
C SER A 104 -20.71 -27.59 -8.01
N ASN A 105 -21.61 -27.70 -8.97
CA ASN A 105 -21.26 -27.59 -10.36
C ASN A 105 -20.54 -26.24 -10.62
N PRO A 106 -19.34 -26.22 -11.21
CA PRO A 106 -18.61 -24.95 -11.46
C PRO A 106 -19.41 -23.99 -12.33
N LEU A 107 -20.21 -24.48 -13.30
CA LEU A 107 -21.09 -23.63 -14.10
C LEU A 107 -22.19 -22.97 -13.25
N ALA A 108 -22.74 -23.70 -12.30
CA ALA A 108 -23.73 -23.15 -11.39
C ALA A 108 -23.15 -22.03 -10.50
N ILE A 109 -21.88 -22.14 -10.08
CA ILE A 109 -21.20 -21.09 -9.33
C ILE A 109 -21.02 -19.85 -10.20
N ILE A 110 -20.57 -20.01 -11.45
CA ILE A 110 -20.40 -18.91 -12.40
C ILE A 110 -21.72 -18.17 -12.63
N GLU A 111 -22.82 -18.92 -12.77
CA GLU A 111 -24.15 -18.33 -13.03
C GLU A 111 -24.68 -17.57 -11.81
N ALA A 112 -24.58 -18.19 -10.64
CA ALA A 112 -25.22 -17.74 -9.42
C ALA A 112 -24.46 -16.65 -8.64
N VAL A 113 -23.20 -16.36 -8.98
CA VAL A 113 -22.40 -15.37 -8.28
C VAL A 113 -22.16 -14.15 -9.15
N ASP A 114 -22.50 -12.99 -8.62
CA ASP A 114 -22.18 -11.68 -9.16
C ASP A 114 -21.30 -10.92 -8.16
N ASP A 115 -20.10 -10.53 -8.56
CA ASP A 115 -19.13 -9.81 -7.72
C ASP A 115 -18.52 -8.68 -8.54
N GLN A 116 -19.09 -7.49 -8.40
CA GLN A 116 -18.71 -6.30 -9.13
C GLN A 116 -17.92 -5.36 -8.25
N ILE A 117 -16.77 -4.91 -8.75
CA ILE A 117 -15.92 -3.94 -8.08
C ILE A 117 -15.72 -2.74 -8.99
N PHE A 118 -16.03 -1.58 -8.46
CA PHE A 118 -15.65 -0.30 -9.01
C PHE A 118 -14.59 0.33 -8.12
N GLN A 119 -13.48 0.79 -8.72
CA GLN A 119 -12.43 1.48 -7.98
C GLN A 119 -11.95 2.72 -8.74
N PHE A 120 -11.94 3.84 -8.05
CA PHE A 120 -11.27 5.06 -8.49
C PHE A 120 -10.04 5.29 -7.63
N GLN A 121 -8.88 5.42 -8.28
CA GLN A 121 -7.65 5.79 -7.63
C GLN A 121 -7.04 7.02 -8.31
N THR A 122 -6.49 7.92 -7.51
CA THR A 122 -5.69 9.01 -8.06
C THR A 122 -4.50 9.33 -7.17
N ARG A 123 -3.39 9.66 -7.82
CA ARG A 123 -2.23 10.29 -7.19
C ARG A 123 -2.00 11.61 -7.86
N GLY A 124 -1.97 12.67 -7.06
CA GLY A 124 -1.69 14.01 -7.51
C GLY A 124 -0.53 14.60 -6.72
N ASN A 125 0.41 15.22 -7.41
CA ASN A 125 1.54 15.92 -6.80
C ASN A 125 1.68 17.29 -7.41
N LEU A 126 1.93 18.28 -6.57
CA LEU A 126 2.24 19.64 -6.96
C LEU A 126 3.51 20.07 -6.22
N ALA A 127 4.52 20.54 -6.96
CA ALA A 127 5.69 21.18 -6.38
C ALA A 127 5.87 22.57 -6.94
N LEU A 128 6.21 23.50 -6.07
CA LEU A 128 6.64 24.85 -6.41
C LEU A 128 8.06 25.03 -5.85
N THR A 129 9.00 25.35 -6.71
CA THR A 129 10.37 25.68 -6.32
C THR A 129 10.64 27.15 -6.64
N TYR A 130 11.02 27.91 -5.62
CA TYR A 130 11.36 29.32 -5.74
C TYR A 130 12.84 29.56 -5.39
N ASP A 131 13.59 30.07 -6.37
CA ASP A 131 14.98 30.44 -6.22
C ASP A 131 15.07 31.85 -5.60
N ILE A 132 15.24 31.90 -4.25
CA ILE A 132 15.34 33.14 -3.47
C ILE A 132 16.60 33.89 -3.87
N LEU A 133 17.73 33.15 -3.86
CA LEU A 133 19.07 33.57 -4.28
C LEU A 133 19.66 32.49 -5.18
N PRO A 134 20.74 32.73 -5.91
CA PRO A 134 21.42 31.69 -6.70
C PRO A 134 21.83 30.47 -5.88
N GLU A 135 22.16 30.68 -4.59
CA GLU A 135 22.57 29.61 -3.66
C GLU A 135 21.43 29.09 -2.77
N LEU A 136 20.25 29.75 -2.74
CA LEU A 136 19.18 29.45 -1.81
C LEU A 136 17.85 29.26 -2.53
N SER A 137 17.30 28.06 -2.44
CA SER A 137 15.98 27.74 -2.98
C SER A 137 15.03 27.19 -1.91
N PHE A 138 13.77 27.57 -2.04
CA PHE A 138 12.67 27.03 -1.25
C PHE A 138 11.76 26.20 -2.13
N LYS A 139 11.46 24.98 -1.70
CA LYS A 139 10.52 24.08 -2.37
C LYS A 139 9.38 23.74 -1.44
N THR A 140 8.14 23.93 -1.89
CA THR A 140 6.96 23.37 -1.26
C THR A 140 6.37 22.29 -2.16
N PHE A 141 6.02 21.15 -1.56
CA PHE A 141 5.47 19.99 -2.25
C PHE A 141 4.18 19.55 -1.55
N GLY A 142 3.12 19.39 -2.31
CA GLY A 142 1.87 18.78 -1.88
C GLY A 142 1.61 17.49 -2.65
N GLY A 143 1.31 16.42 -1.94
CA GLY A 143 0.91 15.13 -2.51
C GLY A 143 -0.44 14.70 -1.97
N VAL A 144 -1.26 14.10 -2.82
CA VAL A 144 -2.53 13.49 -2.43
C VAL A 144 -2.70 12.13 -3.09
N TYR A 145 -3.16 11.17 -2.30
CA TYR A 145 -3.65 9.88 -2.77
C TYR A 145 -5.10 9.71 -2.32
N ILE A 146 -5.96 9.36 -3.26
CA ILE A 146 -7.37 9.06 -3.02
C ILE A 146 -7.66 7.69 -3.62
N ASN A 147 -8.30 6.82 -2.83
CA ASN A 147 -8.79 5.52 -3.27
C ASN A 147 -10.24 5.37 -2.82
N LEU A 148 -11.13 5.27 -3.80
CA LEU A 148 -12.55 4.97 -3.60
C LEU A 148 -12.78 3.55 -4.14
N TYR A 149 -13.25 2.68 -3.29
CA TYR A 149 -13.54 1.28 -3.61
C TYR A 149 -14.98 0.98 -3.27
N ASN A 150 -15.73 0.40 -4.21
CA ASN A 150 -17.07 -0.10 -4.00
C ASN A 150 -17.14 -1.52 -4.52
N GLN A 151 -17.78 -2.39 -3.76
CA GLN A 151 -18.04 -3.78 -4.14
C GLN A 151 -19.50 -4.11 -3.86
N ASP A 152 -20.16 -4.63 -4.88
CA ASP A 152 -21.45 -5.24 -4.79
C ASP A 152 -21.30 -6.72 -5.09
N PHE A 153 -21.61 -7.54 -4.09
CA PHE A 153 -21.55 -9.00 -4.17
C PHE A 153 -22.95 -9.57 -3.96
N TYR A 154 -23.35 -10.45 -4.86
CA TYR A 154 -24.59 -11.20 -4.74
C TYR A 154 -24.37 -12.67 -5.06
N ARG A 155 -24.99 -13.54 -4.29
CA ARG A 155 -25.10 -14.98 -4.53
C ARG A 155 -26.57 -15.36 -4.52
N SER A 156 -27.00 -15.92 -5.66
CA SER A 156 -28.37 -16.35 -5.92
C SER A 156 -28.82 -17.48 -5.00
N ASN A 157 -30.12 -17.56 -4.77
CA ASN A 157 -30.78 -18.66 -4.07
C ASN A 157 -30.75 -19.96 -4.89
N THR A 158 -30.50 -19.89 -6.19
CA THR A 158 -30.43 -21.07 -7.07
C THR A 158 -29.19 -21.91 -6.85
N LEU A 159 -28.13 -21.35 -6.23
CA LEU A 159 -26.89 -22.10 -5.99
C LEU A 159 -27.05 -23.08 -4.84
N LEU A 160 -27.11 -24.36 -5.19
CA LEU A 160 -27.18 -25.45 -4.20
C LEU A 160 -25.76 -25.96 -3.90
N TYR A 161 -25.42 -26.05 -2.62
CA TYR A 161 -24.18 -26.65 -2.16
C TYR A 161 -24.34 -27.28 -0.77
N ARG A 162 -23.52 -28.31 -0.46
CA ARG A 162 -23.46 -28.97 0.86
C ARG A 162 -24.80 -29.48 1.37
N ASN A 163 -25.57 -30.19 0.60
CA ASN A 163 -26.88 -30.70 0.99
C ASN A 163 -27.92 -29.61 1.36
N ASN A 164 -27.64 -28.34 1.03
CA ASN A 164 -28.63 -27.29 1.20
C ASN A 164 -29.55 -27.26 -0.04
N ALA A 165 -30.70 -27.86 0.10
CA ALA A 165 -31.69 -27.95 -0.99
C ALA A 165 -32.44 -26.62 -1.24
N ASN A 166 -32.31 -25.65 -0.35
CA ASN A 166 -33.05 -24.39 -0.42
C ASN A 166 -32.19 -23.20 -0.88
N GLY A 167 -30.94 -23.43 -1.27
CA GLY A 167 -30.03 -22.37 -1.51
C GLY A 167 -29.57 -21.62 -0.25
N ASP A 168 -28.75 -20.61 -0.42
CA ASP A 168 -28.28 -19.74 0.66
C ASP A 168 -27.95 -18.38 0.05
N PRO A 169 -29.01 -17.62 -0.33
CA PRO A 169 -28.81 -16.32 -0.96
C PRO A 169 -28.13 -15.36 -0.01
N TYR A 170 -27.19 -14.60 -0.55
CA TYR A 170 -26.35 -13.70 0.23
C TYR A 170 -25.99 -12.46 -0.58
N GLY A 171 -26.15 -11.31 0.03
CA GLY A 171 -25.74 -10.03 -0.54
C GLY A 171 -24.79 -9.29 0.39
N GLN A 172 -23.83 -8.59 -0.22
CA GLN A 172 -22.89 -7.72 0.47
C GLN A 172 -22.67 -6.47 -0.36
N ALA A 173 -22.81 -5.31 0.29
CA ALA A 173 -22.36 -4.04 -0.26
C ALA A 173 -21.24 -3.50 0.63
N SER A 174 -20.08 -3.25 0.03
CA SER A 174 -18.91 -2.74 0.73
C SER A 174 -18.39 -1.48 0.07
N SER A 175 -17.98 -0.51 0.87
CA SER A 175 -17.30 0.68 0.38
C SER A 175 -16.10 1.01 1.25
N SER A 176 -15.02 1.46 0.60
CA SER A 176 -13.83 1.97 1.26
C SER A 176 -13.45 3.31 0.65
N THR A 177 -13.13 4.26 1.52
CA THR A 177 -12.55 5.54 1.12
C THR A 177 -11.27 5.73 1.90
N GLU A 178 -10.17 5.83 1.17
CA GLU A 178 -8.84 6.14 1.72
C GLU A 178 -8.35 7.47 1.14
N THR A 179 -7.90 8.36 2.02
CA THR A 179 -7.29 9.62 1.63
C THR A 179 -6.00 9.82 2.38
N ASN A 180 -4.90 9.94 1.65
CA ASN A 180 -3.60 10.25 2.20
C ASN A 180 -3.13 11.57 1.58
N TRP A 181 -2.72 12.51 2.41
CA TRP A 181 -2.09 13.74 1.95
C TRP A 181 -0.74 13.93 2.62
N LEU A 182 0.17 14.52 1.87
CA LEU A 182 1.53 14.86 2.27
C LEU A 182 1.79 16.32 1.92
N TRP A 183 2.36 17.06 2.84
CA TRP A 183 2.86 18.40 2.61
C TRP A 183 4.30 18.51 3.13
N GLU A 184 5.20 18.89 2.25
CA GLU A 184 6.63 18.99 2.53
C GLU A 184 7.15 20.36 2.12
N ASN A 185 8.02 20.92 2.93
CA ASN A 185 8.73 22.16 2.64
C ASN A 185 10.21 21.92 2.86
N THR A 186 11.03 22.35 1.92
CA THR A 186 12.47 22.26 2.02
C THR A 186 13.12 23.59 1.67
N LEU A 187 14.08 23.99 2.47
CA LEU A 187 14.97 25.09 2.21
C LEU A 187 16.34 24.49 1.89
N ASN A 188 16.85 24.74 0.69
CA ASN A 188 18.11 24.20 0.21
C ASN A 188 19.10 25.35 0.03
N TRP A 189 20.28 25.22 0.63
CA TRP A 189 21.36 26.20 0.51
C TRP A 189 22.64 25.51 0.03
N LYS A 190 23.20 26.00 -1.08
CA LYS A 190 24.43 25.49 -1.69
C LYS A 190 25.42 26.63 -1.88
N LYS A 191 26.66 26.42 -1.48
CA LYS A 191 27.68 27.44 -1.64
C LYS A 191 29.07 26.85 -1.80
N GLU A 192 29.81 27.41 -2.76
CA GLU A 192 31.22 27.18 -2.93
C GLU A 192 31.98 28.45 -2.50
N PHE A 193 33.07 28.28 -1.78
CA PHE A 193 33.95 29.34 -1.37
C PHE A 193 35.39 28.82 -1.21
N GLY A 194 36.23 29.13 -2.20
CA GLY A 194 37.57 28.55 -2.30
C GLY A 194 37.49 27.04 -2.45
N ASP A 195 38.21 26.32 -1.60
CA ASP A 195 38.26 24.85 -1.60
C ASP A 195 37.08 24.20 -0.85
N HIS A 196 36.11 24.97 -0.40
CA HIS A 196 34.99 24.49 0.43
C HIS A 196 33.71 24.47 -0.36
N TYR A 197 32.98 23.36 -0.28
CA TYR A 197 31.61 23.22 -0.78
C TYR A 197 30.67 22.80 0.35
N ILE A 198 29.54 23.50 0.48
CA ILE A 198 28.47 23.18 1.44
C ILE A 198 27.16 23.04 0.69
N ASP A 199 26.42 21.97 0.98
CA ASP A 199 25.02 21.77 0.56
C ASP A 199 24.20 21.42 1.82
N ALA A 200 23.34 22.35 2.26
CA ALA A 200 22.52 22.19 3.44
C ALA A 200 21.02 22.19 3.12
N VAL A 201 20.28 21.31 3.77
CA VAL A 201 18.83 21.18 3.61
C VAL A 201 18.16 21.25 4.98
N LEU A 202 17.15 22.11 5.09
CA LEU A 202 16.21 22.11 6.19
C LEU A 202 14.83 21.70 5.66
N GLY A 203 14.23 20.66 6.21
CA GLY A 203 12.95 20.11 5.77
C GLY A 203 11.93 20.01 6.89
N TYR A 204 10.66 20.21 6.53
CA TYR A 204 9.52 19.95 7.38
C TYR A 204 8.44 19.24 6.57
N MET A 205 7.86 18.18 7.13
CA MET A 205 6.84 17.34 6.47
C MET A 205 5.68 17.09 7.43
N ALA A 206 4.48 17.15 6.89
CA ALA A 206 3.25 16.71 7.55
C ALA A 206 2.51 15.74 6.63
N GLN A 207 2.09 14.61 7.18
CA GLN A 207 1.32 13.59 6.48
C GLN A 207 0.15 13.12 7.33
N LYS A 208 -0.97 12.87 6.69
CA LYS A 208 -2.13 12.27 7.34
C LYS A 208 -2.83 11.30 6.39
N ASP A 209 -3.23 10.19 6.96
CA ASP A 209 -4.03 9.17 6.32
C ASP A 209 -5.37 9.01 7.03
N ASN A 210 -6.44 8.81 6.26
CA ASN A 210 -7.77 8.51 6.76
C ASN A 210 -8.35 7.38 5.92
N LEU A 211 -8.79 6.33 6.59
CA LEU A 211 -9.48 5.19 6.00
C LEU A 211 -10.87 5.08 6.61
N THR A 212 -11.88 4.96 5.76
CA THR A 212 -13.25 4.65 6.18
C THR A 212 -13.69 3.39 5.44
N LEU A 213 -14.11 2.38 6.18
CA LEU A 213 -14.68 1.12 5.66
C LEU A 213 -16.13 1.03 6.08
N LYS A 214 -17.00 0.62 5.16
CA LYS A 214 -18.42 0.34 5.44
C LYS A 214 -18.78 -0.96 4.74
N GLN A 215 -19.61 -1.76 5.40
CA GLN A 215 -20.14 -3.00 4.84
C GLN A 215 -21.56 -3.22 5.36
N VAL A 216 -22.43 -3.70 4.49
CA VAL A 216 -23.78 -4.17 4.81
C VAL A 216 -23.92 -5.57 4.27
N LEU A 217 -24.54 -6.45 5.06
CA LEU A 217 -24.73 -7.86 4.74
C LEU A 217 -26.23 -8.19 4.80
N ALA A 218 -26.70 -8.93 3.80
CA ALA A 218 -28.09 -9.38 3.73
C ALA A 218 -28.19 -10.87 3.35
N ASN A 219 -29.24 -11.52 3.82
CA ASN A 219 -29.61 -12.89 3.49
C ASN A 219 -31.15 -13.00 3.34
N ASN A 220 -31.69 -14.22 3.25
CA ASN A 220 -33.13 -14.48 3.18
C ASN A 220 -33.84 -13.69 2.08
N TYR A 221 -33.31 -13.75 0.86
CA TYR A 221 -33.96 -13.16 -0.32
C TYR A 221 -35.18 -14.01 -0.71
N PRO A 222 -36.33 -13.37 -1.04
CA PRO A 222 -37.49 -14.08 -1.51
C PRO A 222 -37.30 -14.68 -2.91
N ASP A 223 -36.55 -13.99 -3.76
CA ASP A 223 -36.18 -14.36 -5.13
C ASP A 223 -34.89 -13.61 -5.55
N ASP A 224 -34.47 -13.81 -6.79
CA ASP A 224 -33.29 -13.17 -7.39
C ASP A 224 -33.60 -11.89 -8.19
N LEU A 225 -34.82 -11.35 -8.12
CA LEU A 225 -35.23 -10.17 -8.91
C LEU A 225 -34.58 -8.89 -8.45
N VAL A 226 -34.23 -8.80 -7.14
CA VAL A 226 -33.54 -7.65 -6.55
C VAL A 226 -32.22 -8.11 -5.95
N PRO A 227 -31.15 -8.27 -6.73
CA PRO A 227 -29.86 -8.80 -6.29
C PRO A 227 -29.01 -7.77 -5.55
N THR A 228 -29.60 -6.98 -4.68
CA THR A 228 -28.96 -5.97 -3.84
C THR A 228 -29.27 -6.22 -2.37
N VAL A 229 -28.51 -5.65 -1.46
CA VAL A 229 -28.73 -5.83 0.00
C VAL A 229 -30.13 -5.41 0.46
N SER A 230 -30.83 -4.57 -0.28
CA SER A 230 -32.21 -4.16 0.02
C SER A 230 -33.27 -5.18 -0.40
N GLY A 231 -32.95 -6.14 -1.27
CA GLY A 231 -33.82 -7.23 -1.66
C GLY A 231 -33.93 -8.34 -0.62
N GLY A 232 -32.97 -8.41 0.30
CA GLY A 232 -32.92 -9.40 1.38
C GLY A 232 -33.14 -8.81 2.76
N GLN A 233 -33.04 -9.66 3.77
CA GLN A 233 -33.03 -9.26 5.16
C GLN A 233 -31.62 -8.85 5.58
N VAL A 234 -31.41 -7.58 5.93
CA VAL A 234 -30.14 -7.11 6.49
C VAL A 234 -29.93 -7.76 7.87
N PHE A 235 -28.82 -8.46 8.04
CA PHE A 235 -28.48 -9.14 9.29
C PHE A 235 -27.19 -8.66 9.94
N GLY A 236 -26.38 -7.86 9.23
CA GLY A 236 -25.12 -7.35 9.73
C GLY A 236 -24.64 -6.11 8.99
N GLY A 237 -23.75 -5.39 9.64
CA GLY A 237 -23.08 -4.26 9.05
C GLY A 237 -21.93 -3.80 9.93
N THR A 238 -20.93 -3.21 9.31
CA THR A 238 -19.77 -2.63 9.98
C THR A 238 -19.47 -1.24 9.44
N SER A 239 -18.93 -0.39 10.30
CA SER A 239 -18.39 0.91 9.90
C SER A 239 -17.15 1.17 10.73
N VAL A 240 -15.99 1.24 10.06
CA VAL A 240 -14.69 1.45 10.68
C VAL A 240 -14.09 2.73 10.16
N LYS A 241 -13.50 3.52 11.05
CA LYS A 241 -12.71 4.69 10.70
C LYS A 241 -11.34 4.58 11.35
N GLU A 242 -10.31 4.67 10.54
CA GLU A 242 -8.93 4.68 10.99
C GLU A 242 -8.21 5.92 10.47
N GLN A 243 -7.29 6.42 11.28
CA GLN A 243 -6.44 7.53 10.88
C GLN A 243 -5.10 7.46 11.58
N TRP A 244 -4.10 7.94 10.87
CA TRP A 244 -2.80 8.21 11.46
C TRP A 244 -2.21 9.51 10.89
N SER A 245 -1.24 10.07 11.60
CA SER A 245 -0.52 11.26 11.18
C SER A 245 0.96 11.15 11.53
N LEU A 246 1.78 11.79 10.71
CA LEU A 246 3.23 11.87 10.86
C LEU A 246 3.67 13.32 10.65
N LEU A 247 4.48 13.83 11.57
CA LEU A 247 5.18 15.10 11.45
C LEU A 247 6.67 14.83 11.48
N SER A 248 7.41 15.39 10.54
CA SER A 248 8.85 15.19 10.45
C SER A 248 9.60 16.50 10.30
N SER A 249 10.77 16.59 10.88
CA SER A 249 11.74 17.65 10.62
C SER A 249 13.07 17.03 10.25
N LEU A 250 13.72 17.59 9.25
CA LEU A 250 14.98 17.12 8.70
C LEU A 250 15.97 18.28 8.63
N PHE A 251 17.18 18.02 9.09
CA PHE A 251 18.35 18.84 8.80
C PHE A 251 19.44 17.93 8.21
N ARG A 252 20.02 18.34 7.08
CA ARG A 252 21.16 17.66 6.45
C ARG A 252 22.19 18.67 6.02
N VAL A 253 23.45 18.35 6.20
CA VAL A 253 24.55 19.08 5.65
C VAL A 253 25.53 18.12 4.98
N ASN A 254 25.88 18.41 3.75
CA ASN A 254 26.99 17.81 3.02
C ASN A 254 28.10 18.88 2.93
N TYR A 255 29.30 18.49 3.29
CA TYR A 255 30.46 19.34 3.22
C TYR A 255 31.60 18.63 2.49
N SER A 256 32.24 19.33 1.59
CA SER A 256 33.43 18.87 0.89
C SER A 256 34.54 19.91 1.04
N PHE A 257 35.75 19.44 1.35
CA PHE A 257 36.95 20.26 1.38
C PHE A 257 37.95 19.73 0.34
N LYS A 258 38.31 20.59 -0.64
CA LYS A 258 39.18 20.25 -1.75
C LYS A 258 38.72 19.02 -2.56
N ASP A 259 37.44 18.71 -2.53
CA ASP A 259 36.89 17.45 -3.07
C ASP A 259 37.53 16.16 -2.54
N LYS A 260 38.39 16.26 -1.52
CA LYS A 260 39.12 15.16 -0.88
C LYS A 260 38.41 14.63 0.35
N TYR A 261 38.01 15.55 1.24
CA TYR A 261 37.43 15.22 2.53
C TYR A 261 35.92 15.50 2.48
N LEU A 262 35.14 14.46 2.61
CA LEU A 262 33.71 14.51 2.47
C LEU A 262 33.06 14.23 3.85
N PHE A 263 32.11 15.05 4.22
CA PHE A 263 31.30 14.87 5.43
C PHE A 263 29.82 15.01 5.09
N THR A 264 28.99 14.10 5.60
CA THR A 264 27.53 14.26 5.62
C THR A 264 27.04 14.08 7.02
N GLY A 265 26.23 15.02 7.49
CA GLY A 265 25.51 14.93 8.76
C GLY A 265 24.02 15.09 8.51
N THR A 266 23.20 14.19 9.08
CA THR A 266 21.74 14.28 9.00
C THR A 266 21.15 14.12 10.41
N PHE A 267 20.16 14.94 10.72
CA PHE A 267 19.34 14.80 11.92
C PHE A 267 17.88 14.85 11.52
N ARG A 268 17.15 13.78 11.80
CA ARG A 268 15.73 13.67 11.54
C ARG A 268 14.96 13.42 12.83
N THR A 269 13.84 14.09 12.97
CA THR A 269 12.85 13.79 14.01
C THR A 269 11.53 13.44 13.36
N ASP A 270 10.89 12.38 13.82
CA ASP A 270 9.58 11.94 13.35
C ASP A 270 8.63 11.78 14.54
N LYS A 271 7.43 12.36 14.44
CA LYS A 271 6.38 12.22 15.43
C LYS A 271 5.18 11.54 14.82
N SER A 272 4.92 10.30 15.23
CA SER A 272 3.80 9.47 14.74
C SER A 272 2.70 9.34 15.78
N SER A 273 1.45 9.48 15.33
CA SER A 273 0.27 9.28 16.18
C SER A 273 -0.01 7.81 16.54
N ARG A 274 0.69 6.86 15.93
CA ARG A 274 0.54 5.42 16.19
C ARG A 274 1.10 4.98 17.53
N PHE A 275 2.08 5.75 18.04
CA PHE A 275 2.77 5.43 19.30
C PHE A 275 2.09 6.01 20.55
N GLY A 276 2.48 5.49 21.69
CA GLY A 276 2.05 5.97 22.99
C GLY A 276 2.34 7.46 23.18
N LYS A 277 1.46 8.18 23.87
CA LYS A 277 1.46 9.64 23.96
C LYS A 277 2.82 10.23 24.37
N ASN A 278 3.60 9.51 25.20
CA ASN A 278 4.90 9.94 25.67
C ASN A 278 6.07 9.56 24.73
N ASN A 279 5.83 8.66 23.75
CA ASN A 279 6.86 8.06 22.90
C ASN A 279 6.61 8.30 21.39
N GLN A 280 5.80 9.28 21.06
CA GLN A 280 5.44 9.58 19.67
C GLN A 280 6.62 10.05 18.83
N THR A 281 7.62 10.70 19.46
CA THR A 281 8.75 11.29 18.75
C THR A 281 9.96 10.38 18.77
N GLY A 282 10.45 10.02 17.57
CA GLY A 282 11.72 9.38 17.33
C GLY A 282 12.78 10.38 16.87
N TYR A 283 14.05 10.09 17.18
CA TYR A 283 15.22 10.88 16.78
C TYR A 283 16.18 9.96 16.03
N PHE A 284 16.60 10.37 14.84
CA PHE A 284 17.36 9.54 13.91
C PHE A 284 18.55 10.34 13.36
N PRO A 285 19.64 10.43 14.13
CA PRO A 285 20.90 11.02 13.67
C PRO A 285 21.62 10.05 12.72
N SER A 286 22.35 10.61 11.76
CA SER A 286 23.32 9.88 10.96
C SER A 286 24.46 10.79 10.51
N PHE A 287 25.64 10.19 10.32
CA PHE A 287 26.79 10.89 9.75
C PHE A 287 27.65 9.94 8.93
N SER A 288 28.34 10.50 7.96
CA SER A 288 29.33 9.79 7.16
C SER A 288 30.55 10.64 6.90
N LEU A 289 31.67 9.96 6.77
CA LEU A 289 32.97 10.53 6.37
C LEU A 289 33.45 9.78 5.13
N GLY A 290 33.99 10.53 4.18
CA GLY A 290 34.64 10.00 3.02
C GLY A 290 36.00 10.69 2.79
N TRP A 291 36.99 9.90 2.39
CA TRP A 291 38.32 10.42 2.06
C TRP A 291 38.76 9.88 0.69
N ARG A 292 38.94 10.77 -0.27
CA ARG A 292 39.49 10.48 -1.61
C ARG A 292 41.01 10.52 -1.54
N LEU A 293 41.62 9.37 -1.30
CA LEU A 293 43.05 9.25 -1.21
C LEU A 293 43.78 9.49 -2.54
N ASN A 294 43.11 9.20 -3.66
CA ASN A 294 43.65 9.46 -4.99
C ASN A 294 43.91 10.95 -5.28
N GLU A 295 43.23 11.86 -4.55
CA GLU A 295 43.42 13.29 -4.66
C GLU A 295 44.59 13.83 -3.80
N GLU A 296 45.21 12.95 -2.99
CA GLU A 296 46.36 13.34 -2.19
C GLU A 296 47.64 13.40 -3.04
N GLU A 297 48.55 14.31 -2.72
CA GLU A 297 49.78 14.55 -3.46
C GLU A 297 50.63 13.28 -3.66
N PHE A 298 50.62 12.35 -2.69
CA PHE A 298 51.37 11.11 -2.77
C PHE A 298 50.74 10.03 -3.68
N LEU A 299 49.51 10.21 -4.16
CA LEU A 299 48.83 9.33 -5.11
C LEU A 299 48.39 10.02 -6.39
N ALA A 300 48.44 11.34 -6.46
CA ALA A 300 47.92 12.14 -7.58
C ALA A 300 48.55 11.76 -8.95
N ASP A 301 49.81 11.35 -8.95
CA ASP A 301 50.54 10.93 -10.16
C ASP A 301 50.54 9.40 -10.38
N SER A 302 49.69 8.65 -9.70
CA SER A 302 49.63 7.20 -9.84
C SER A 302 48.99 6.77 -11.16
N GLU A 303 49.73 6.14 -12.05
CA GLU A 303 49.21 5.55 -13.29
C GLU A 303 48.38 4.29 -13.05
N THR A 304 48.51 3.69 -11.88
CA THR A 304 47.86 2.42 -11.52
C THR A 304 46.54 2.65 -10.78
N ILE A 305 46.51 3.54 -9.79
CA ILE A 305 45.35 3.85 -8.95
C ILE A 305 44.64 5.07 -9.52
N SER A 306 43.49 4.87 -10.13
CA SER A 306 42.66 5.91 -10.72
C SER A 306 41.68 6.50 -9.73
N GLU A 307 41.23 5.68 -8.78
CA GLU A 307 40.32 6.05 -7.70
C GLU A 307 40.66 5.25 -6.46
N LEU A 308 40.72 5.92 -5.31
CA LEU A 308 40.83 5.28 -4.01
C LEU A 308 40.09 6.13 -2.99
N LYS A 309 38.94 5.62 -2.53
CA LYS A 309 38.12 6.30 -1.55
C LYS A 309 37.82 5.38 -0.39
N LEU A 310 38.05 5.86 0.81
CA LEU A 310 37.61 5.26 2.06
C LEU A 310 36.35 5.96 2.54
N ARG A 311 35.41 5.20 3.08
CA ARG A 311 34.20 5.74 3.67
C ARG A 311 33.83 5.01 4.95
N VAL A 312 33.24 5.75 5.88
CA VAL A 312 32.64 5.21 7.08
C VAL A 312 31.34 5.96 7.35
N SER A 313 30.32 5.26 7.76
CA SER A 313 29.06 5.85 8.14
C SER A 313 28.49 5.19 9.39
N TRP A 314 27.69 5.96 10.11
CA TRP A 314 26.86 5.50 11.20
C TRP A 314 25.51 6.18 11.12
N GLY A 315 24.45 5.45 11.41
CA GLY A 315 23.12 6.04 11.42
C GLY A 315 22.09 5.21 12.16
N GLN A 316 21.06 5.91 12.63
CA GLN A 316 19.87 5.31 13.19
C GLN A 316 18.68 5.52 12.26
N THR A 317 17.87 4.47 12.09
CA THR A 317 16.58 4.52 11.38
C THR A 317 15.47 4.05 12.31
N GLY A 318 14.24 4.48 12.02
CA GLY A 318 13.06 4.10 12.80
C GLY A 318 11.97 3.54 11.93
N ASN A 319 11.27 2.53 12.44
CA ASN A 319 10.07 1.99 11.84
C ASN A 319 8.84 2.41 12.65
N PHE A 320 7.81 2.95 11.97
CA PHE A 320 6.54 3.34 12.55
C PHE A 320 5.35 2.52 12.02
N GLU A 321 5.62 1.49 11.22
CA GLU A 321 4.59 0.64 10.64
C GLU A 321 4.08 -0.40 11.64
N ILE A 322 3.31 0.10 12.59
CA ILE A 322 2.54 -0.68 13.56
C ILE A 322 1.05 -0.43 13.35
N PRO A 323 0.15 -1.30 13.82
CA PRO A 323 -1.28 -1.07 13.72
C PRO A 323 -1.71 0.30 14.30
N ASN A 324 -2.68 0.94 13.66
CA ASN A 324 -3.28 2.14 14.19
C ASN A 324 -3.86 1.87 15.58
N TYR A 325 -3.71 2.84 16.48
CA TYR A 325 -4.17 2.73 17.87
C TYR A 325 -3.52 1.61 18.71
N GLY A 326 -2.40 1.01 18.27
CA GLY A 326 -1.73 -0.08 18.99
C GLY A 326 -1.31 0.25 20.43
N ALA A 327 -1.17 1.54 20.76
CA ALA A 327 -0.86 2.01 22.10
C ALA A 327 -2.10 2.14 23.03
N VAL A 328 -3.33 2.04 22.49
CA VAL A 328 -4.60 2.30 23.20
C VAL A 328 -5.35 1.01 23.42
N GLY A 329 -6.03 0.87 24.58
CA GLY A 329 -6.99 -0.21 24.77
C GLY A 329 -8.27 0.06 23.99
N LEU A 330 -8.52 -0.75 22.96
CA LEU A 330 -9.73 -0.66 22.16
C LEU A 330 -10.86 -1.44 22.84
N LEU A 331 -12.09 -0.99 22.60
CA LEU A 331 -13.31 -1.65 23.03
C LEU A 331 -14.04 -2.24 21.84
N SER A 332 -14.58 -3.44 22.00
CA SER A 332 -15.43 -4.09 21.00
C SER A 332 -16.83 -4.31 21.56
N PRO A 333 -17.88 -4.19 20.73
CA PRO A 333 -19.22 -4.55 21.12
C PRO A 333 -19.29 -6.04 21.54
N GLN A 334 -19.90 -6.30 22.66
CA GLN A 334 -20.16 -7.67 23.17
C GLN A 334 -21.54 -7.71 23.79
N ASN A 335 -22.32 -8.67 23.36
CA ASN A 335 -23.66 -8.87 23.94
C ASN A 335 -23.58 -9.66 25.23
N TYR A 336 -24.33 -9.22 26.25
CA TYR A 336 -24.51 -9.89 27.52
C TYR A 336 -25.95 -10.37 27.66
N ASN A 337 -26.12 -11.45 28.38
CA ASN A 337 -27.47 -11.91 28.81
C ASN A 337 -27.68 -11.49 30.28
N LEU A 338 -28.62 -10.62 30.52
CA LEU A 338 -29.00 -10.15 31.85
C LEU A 338 -30.52 -10.39 32.06
N GLY A 339 -30.84 -11.27 32.99
CA GLY A 339 -32.23 -11.59 33.30
C GLY A 339 -33.02 -12.16 32.13
N GLY A 340 -32.38 -12.93 31.23
CA GLY A 340 -33.00 -13.47 30.02
C GLY A 340 -33.07 -12.52 28.82
N ASN A 341 -32.64 -11.28 28.97
CA ASN A 341 -32.58 -10.28 27.88
C ASN A 341 -31.15 -10.08 27.39
N GLN A 342 -31.00 -10.00 26.07
CA GLN A 342 -29.73 -9.64 25.44
C GLN A 342 -29.52 -8.13 25.53
N ILE A 343 -28.42 -7.72 26.15
CA ILE A 343 -28.04 -6.31 26.32
C ILE A 343 -26.70 -6.07 25.62
N ASN A 344 -26.64 -5.01 24.84
CA ASN A 344 -25.40 -4.58 24.18
C ASN A 344 -24.43 -4.00 25.23
N GLY A 345 -23.23 -4.52 25.25
CA GLY A 345 -22.14 -4.03 26.09
C GLY A 345 -20.87 -3.80 25.31
N LEU A 346 -19.84 -3.38 26.01
CA LEU A 346 -18.49 -3.19 25.47
C LEU A 346 -17.49 -3.97 26.31
N VAL A 347 -16.56 -4.63 25.66
CA VAL A 347 -15.45 -5.34 26.29
C VAL A 347 -14.13 -4.83 25.73
N GLN A 348 -13.10 -4.78 26.56
CA GLN A 348 -11.75 -4.47 26.11
C GLN A 348 -11.25 -5.57 25.18
N SER A 349 -10.89 -5.19 23.94
CA SER A 349 -10.42 -6.11 22.88
C SER A 349 -8.91 -6.11 22.72
N THR A 350 -8.23 -5.04 23.13
CA THR A 350 -6.77 -4.93 23.07
C THR A 350 -6.19 -4.44 24.40
N ILE A 351 -5.00 -4.92 24.74
CA ILE A 351 -4.27 -4.47 25.93
C ILE A 351 -3.55 -3.15 25.59
N PRO A 352 -3.80 -2.05 26.33
CA PRO A 352 -3.09 -0.80 26.09
C PRO A 352 -1.60 -0.92 26.39
N ASN A 353 -0.76 -0.35 25.54
CA ASN A 353 0.66 -0.18 25.81
C ASN A 353 1.07 1.31 25.65
N PRO A 354 0.92 2.13 26.67
CA PRO A 354 1.26 3.56 26.59
C PRO A 354 2.75 3.82 26.36
N ASN A 355 3.60 2.82 26.58
CA ASN A 355 5.04 2.87 26.37
C ASN A 355 5.47 2.35 24.98
N LEU A 356 4.51 2.00 24.12
CA LEU A 356 4.81 1.59 22.74
C LEU A 356 5.58 2.70 22.02
N THR A 357 6.73 2.36 21.48
CA THR A 357 7.68 3.30 20.88
C THR A 357 8.23 2.78 19.56
N TRP A 358 9.02 3.60 18.90
CA TRP A 358 9.72 3.30 17.67
C TRP A 358 10.60 2.06 17.81
N GLU A 359 10.50 1.17 16.83
CA GLU A 359 11.55 0.20 16.56
C GLU A 359 12.72 0.94 15.92
N LYS A 360 13.92 0.80 16.48
CA LYS A 360 15.12 1.47 15.99
C LYS A 360 16.13 0.46 15.49
N SER A 361 16.67 0.74 14.32
CA SER A 361 17.84 0.04 13.80
C SER A 361 19.03 0.98 13.78
N GLU A 362 20.16 0.50 14.23
CA GLU A 362 21.45 1.19 14.23
C GLU A 362 22.40 0.45 13.30
N GLN A 363 23.04 1.17 12.40
CA GLN A 363 23.97 0.59 11.44
C GLN A 363 25.28 1.36 11.42
N ILE A 364 26.39 0.61 11.38
CA ILE A 364 27.72 1.07 11.06
C ILE A 364 28.10 0.45 9.71
N ASP A 365 28.71 1.23 8.85
CA ASP A 365 29.21 0.80 7.55
C ASP A 365 30.62 1.37 7.33
N ALA A 366 31.53 0.55 6.83
CA ALA A 366 32.87 0.96 6.40
C ALA A 366 33.17 0.34 5.03
N GLY A 367 33.60 1.18 4.08
CA GLY A 367 33.79 0.77 2.70
C GLY A 367 35.05 1.33 2.05
N ILE A 368 35.51 0.61 1.04
CA ILE A 368 36.60 1.00 0.16
C ILE A 368 36.14 0.93 -1.29
N GLU A 369 36.43 1.98 -2.05
CA GLU A 369 36.21 2.07 -3.49
C GLU A 369 37.60 2.18 -4.14
N LEU A 370 37.96 1.23 -5.00
CA LEU A 370 39.26 1.16 -5.67
C LEU A 370 39.07 1.02 -7.18
N GLY A 371 39.50 2.01 -7.92
CA GLY A 371 39.62 2.01 -9.38
C GLY A 371 41.05 1.89 -9.83
N LEU A 372 41.33 0.97 -10.73
CA LEU A 372 42.67 0.71 -11.27
C LEU A 372 42.68 0.88 -12.77
N PHE A 373 43.85 1.28 -13.32
CA PHE A 373 44.17 1.37 -14.77
C PHE A 373 43.15 2.19 -15.55
N ASN A 374 42.93 3.46 -15.13
CA ASN A 374 41.88 4.34 -15.66
C ASN A 374 40.49 3.76 -15.55
N ASN A 375 40.17 3.22 -14.35
CA ASN A 375 38.89 2.59 -13.98
C ASN A 375 38.51 1.37 -14.85
N ARG A 376 39.51 0.69 -15.47
CA ARG A 376 39.25 -0.59 -16.17
C ARG A 376 38.92 -1.73 -15.22
N VAL A 377 39.43 -1.66 -14.00
CA VAL A 377 39.07 -2.54 -12.92
C VAL A 377 38.54 -1.70 -11.77
N PHE A 378 37.33 -2.00 -11.31
CA PHE A 378 36.71 -1.31 -10.18
C PHE A 378 36.32 -2.35 -9.12
N LEU A 379 36.78 -2.11 -7.88
CA LEU A 379 36.47 -2.93 -6.72
C LEU A 379 35.74 -2.06 -5.70
N LEU A 380 34.60 -2.57 -5.22
CA LEU A 380 33.83 -2.03 -4.10
C LEU A 380 33.79 -3.12 -3.04
N ALA A 381 34.20 -2.80 -1.82
CA ALA A 381 34.11 -3.70 -0.68
C ALA A 381 33.55 -2.96 0.53
N ASP A 382 32.52 -3.54 1.15
CA ASP A 382 31.82 -3.00 2.29
C ASP A 382 31.73 -4.01 3.42
N TYR A 383 31.90 -3.52 4.62
CA TYR A 383 31.57 -4.17 5.87
C TYR A 383 30.51 -3.38 6.61
N TYR A 384 29.43 -4.02 6.99
CA TYR A 384 28.38 -3.38 7.78
C TYR A 384 27.96 -4.27 8.97
N ASP A 385 27.55 -3.62 10.04
CA ASP A 385 26.94 -4.23 11.23
C ASP A 385 25.66 -3.49 11.56
N THR A 386 24.56 -4.23 11.78
CA THR A 386 23.24 -3.69 12.06
C THR A 386 22.66 -4.33 13.32
N LYS A 387 22.15 -3.49 14.19
CA LYS A 387 21.50 -3.89 15.45
C LYS A 387 20.04 -3.44 15.48
#